data_a0336b4983e77bb9392bd29547a9b0fc
#
_entry.id   a0336b4983e77bb9392bd29547a9b0fc
#
_cell.length_a   1.000
_cell.length_b   1.000
_cell.length_c   1.000
_cell.angle_alpha   90.00
_cell.angle_beta   90.00
_cell.angle_gamma   90.00
#
_symmetry.space_group_name_H-M   'P 1'
#
loop_
_entity.id
_entity.type
_entity.pdbx_description
1 polymer ?
#
loop_
_entity_poly.entity_id
_entity_poly.type
_entity_poly.pdbx_seq_one_letter_code
_entity_poly.pdbx_strand_id
1 'polypeptide(L)'
;MIGMNIKQLRQEKHVKQDTLADAIGVSAQAVSKWETGASDPDIALLPKLATYFGVSIDELFEVPRAEKMERIRNMIWDERRIHPETFDRTVAYLEGILKEDPKDAEALTMLAELYNHRAHSDHENASYYAERALEADPADAHNAWAAYLEANNAPCGDNWLDNHFTAIRFIRAFVEKNPDNRYAKIILAENLLADHRLDEAEAVIGSMKKDDAYFGYSAKLAFLRGDREEALKLWRKAADEYPNRWQATDSLGEGCLALGMYREALDAFEKSFTMQSAPRYTDGLFARAQVHEEIGDFEGAIEDRKRIIECLKTDYDTTDGESVDENLREIERLKTLIAKRK
;
A
#
# COMPACT_ATOMS: atom_id res chain seq x y z
N MET A 1 -10.44 27.13 4.09
CA MET A 1 -9.51 26.95 2.97
C MET A 1 -8.63 28.18 2.77
N ILE A 2 -9.13 29.36 2.43
CA ILE A 2 -8.29 30.57 2.25
C ILE A 2 -7.44 30.91 3.48
N GLY A 3 -7.97 30.71 4.69
CA GLY A 3 -7.25 30.99 5.93
C GLY A 3 -6.00 30.11 6.15
N MET A 4 -6.03 28.85 5.72
CA MET A 4 -4.84 27.96 5.78
C MET A 4 -3.76 28.42 4.82
N ASN A 5 -4.14 28.87 3.62
CA ASN A 5 -3.17 29.42 2.65
C ASN A 5 -2.53 30.71 3.17
N ILE A 6 -3.36 31.61 3.75
CA ILE A 6 -2.84 32.81 4.40
C ILE A 6 -1.82 32.46 5.49
N LYS A 7 -2.11 31.43 6.32
CA LYS A 7 -1.19 30.94 7.34
C LYS A 7 0.11 30.42 6.74
N GLN A 8 0.02 29.60 5.69
CA GLN A 8 1.19 29.04 5.00
C GLN A 8 2.05 30.14 4.38
N LEU A 9 1.47 31.00 3.56
CA LEU A 9 2.15 32.13 2.92
C LEU A 9 2.82 33.07 3.94
N ARG A 10 2.16 33.29 5.08
CA ARG A 10 2.74 34.06 6.18
C ARG A 10 3.94 33.35 6.80
N GLN A 11 3.87 32.03 7.00
CA GLN A 11 4.94 31.23 7.56
C GLN A 11 6.15 31.16 6.60
N GLU A 12 5.91 31.04 5.31
CA GLU A 12 6.94 31.06 4.26
C GLU A 12 7.67 32.41 4.22
N LYS A 13 6.94 33.52 4.46
CA LYS A 13 7.55 34.85 4.64
C LYS A 13 8.20 35.08 6.00
N HIS A 14 8.14 34.10 6.93
CA HIS A 14 8.68 34.19 8.29
C HIS A 14 8.17 35.40 9.09
N VAL A 15 6.90 35.82 8.88
CA VAL A 15 6.29 36.95 9.59
C VAL A 15 5.25 36.51 10.63
N LYS A 16 5.07 37.33 11.69
CA LYS A 16 4.05 37.07 12.72
C LYS A 16 2.67 37.54 12.25
N GLN A 17 1.62 37.05 12.92
CA GLN A 17 0.23 37.48 12.66
C GLN A 17 0.05 39.00 12.81
N ASP A 18 0.67 39.61 13.82
CA ASP A 18 0.61 41.06 14.05
C ASP A 18 1.22 41.83 12.86
N THR A 19 2.36 41.37 12.34
CA THR A 19 3.04 42.00 11.19
C THR A 19 2.18 41.95 9.93
N LEU A 20 1.52 40.83 9.65
CA LEU A 20 0.57 40.72 8.56
C LEU A 20 -0.64 41.63 8.77
N ALA A 21 -1.20 41.62 9.98
CA ALA A 21 -2.35 42.43 10.33
C ALA A 21 -2.12 43.93 10.11
N ASP A 22 -0.98 44.44 10.58
CA ASP A 22 -0.56 45.81 10.40
C ASP A 22 -0.41 46.17 8.91
N ALA A 23 0.20 45.28 8.13
CA ALA A 23 0.44 45.54 6.70
C ALA A 23 -0.84 45.64 5.86
N ILE A 24 -1.89 44.89 6.22
CA ILE A 24 -3.18 44.91 5.48
C ILE A 24 -4.25 45.75 6.14
N GLY A 25 -3.99 46.29 7.35
CA GLY A 25 -4.88 47.21 8.07
C GLY A 25 -6.03 46.52 8.81
N VAL A 26 -5.77 45.41 9.46
CA VAL A 26 -6.73 44.64 10.29
C VAL A 26 -6.16 44.37 11.69
N SER A 27 -6.93 43.75 12.58
CA SER A 27 -6.40 43.29 13.87
C SER A 27 -5.72 41.90 13.75
N ALA A 28 -4.74 41.62 14.60
CA ALA A 28 -4.13 40.31 14.72
C ALA A 28 -5.14 39.21 15.06
N GLN A 29 -6.21 39.56 15.80
CA GLN A 29 -7.31 38.63 16.06
C GLN A 29 -8.07 38.24 14.80
N ALA A 30 -8.23 39.15 13.83
CA ALA A 30 -8.88 38.85 12.56
C ALA A 30 -8.02 37.84 11.78
N VAL A 31 -6.71 38.08 11.66
CA VAL A 31 -5.78 37.13 11.03
C VAL A 31 -5.82 35.77 11.72
N SER A 32 -5.79 35.72 13.04
CA SER A 32 -5.89 34.48 13.79
C SER A 32 -7.22 33.72 13.53
N LYS A 33 -8.34 34.43 13.42
CA LYS A 33 -9.63 33.82 13.07
C LYS A 33 -9.64 33.23 11.66
N TRP A 34 -9.01 33.91 10.70
CA TRP A 34 -8.88 33.38 9.33
C TRP A 34 -8.04 32.13 9.32
N GLU A 35 -6.86 32.15 9.96
CA GLU A 35 -5.93 31.02 9.99
C GLU A 35 -6.47 29.79 10.74
N THR A 36 -7.46 29.99 11.62
CA THR A 36 -8.14 28.90 12.34
C THR A 36 -9.46 28.48 11.68
N GLY A 37 -9.87 29.15 10.58
CA GLY A 37 -11.11 28.87 9.89
C GLY A 37 -12.36 29.38 10.62
N ALA A 38 -12.20 30.18 11.69
CA ALA A 38 -13.32 30.76 12.44
C ALA A 38 -14.07 31.88 11.68
N SER A 39 -13.40 32.51 10.70
CA SER A 39 -14.00 33.45 9.74
C SER A 39 -13.11 33.58 8.51
N ASP A 40 -13.68 33.99 7.38
CA ASP A 40 -12.93 34.30 6.16
C ASP A 40 -12.57 35.79 6.10
N PRO A 41 -11.53 36.18 5.35
CA PRO A 41 -11.25 37.59 5.03
C PRO A 41 -12.37 38.22 4.21
N ASP A 42 -12.58 39.53 4.41
CA ASP A 42 -13.46 40.28 3.53
C ASP A 42 -12.88 40.27 2.10
N ILE A 43 -13.77 40.13 1.09
CA ILE A 43 -13.37 40.13 -0.34
C ILE A 43 -12.57 41.39 -0.69
N ALA A 44 -12.85 42.51 -0.10
CA ALA A 44 -12.13 43.78 -0.30
C ALA A 44 -10.65 43.71 0.17
N LEU A 45 -10.28 42.76 1.03
CA LEU A 45 -8.90 42.56 1.52
C LEU A 45 -8.08 41.61 0.63
N LEU A 46 -8.72 40.81 -0.24
CA LEU A 46 -8.02 39.85 -1.07
C LEU A 46 -6.95 40.48 -1.97
N PRO A 47 -7.18 41.62 -2.64
CA PRO A 47 -6.11 42.25 -3.42
C PRO A 47 -4.93 42.73 -2.57
N LYS A 48 -5.16 43.14 -1.32
CA LYS A 48 -4.09 43.54 -0.39
C LYS A 48 -3.27 42.34 0.06
N LEU A 49 -3.97 41.24 0.40
CA LEU A 49 -3.33 39.96 0.76
C LEU A 49 -2.48 39.42 -0.38
N ALA A 50 -3.03 39.37 -1.60
CA ALA A 50 -2.33 38.94 -2.79
C ALA A 50 -1.07 39.78 -3.05
N THR A 51 -1.20 41.11 -2.98
CA THR A 51 -0.07 42.04 -3.12
C THR A 51 0.98 41.84 -2.03
N TYR A 52 0.56 41.70 -0.77
CA TYR A 52 1.47 41.48 0.35
C TYR A 52 2.28 40.20 0.22
N PHE A 53 1.64 39.13 -0.19
CA PHE A 53 2.30 37.83 -0.38
C PHE A 53 3.04 37.73 -1.71
N GLY A 54 2.72 38.57 -2.69
CA GLY A 54 3.32 38.51 -4.05
C GLY A 54 2.73 37.39 -4.90
N VAL A 55 1.45 37.08 -4.68
CA VAL A 55 0.69 36.01 -5.36
C VAL A 55 -0.54 36.61 -6.06
N SER A 56 -1.18 35.87 -6.95
CA SER A 56 -2.49 36.23 -7.49
C SER A 56 -3.62 36.00 -6.47
N ILE A 57 -4.80 36.58 -6.71
CA ILE A 57 -5.97 36.32 -5.85
C ILE A 57 -6.37 34.87 -5.91
N ASP A 58 -6.27 34.22 -7.08
CA ASP A 58 -6.61 32.80 -7.26
C ASP A 58 -5.69 31.89 -6.42
N GLU A 59 -4.39 32.22 -6.36
CA GLU A 59 -3.42 31.51 -5.51
C GLU A 59 -3.74 31.59 -4.01
N LEU A 60 -4.46 32.64 -3.56
CA LEU A 60 -4.95 32.67 -2.17
C LEU A 60 -6.00 31.59 -1.87
N PHE A 61 -6.66 31.05 -2.88
CA PHE A 61 -7.67 29.98 -2.77
C PHE A 61 -7.13 28.61 -3.17
N GLU A 62 -5.90 28.55 -3.67
CA GLU A 62 -5.30 27.26 -3.99
C GLU A 62 -5.10 26.41 -2.74
N VAL A 63 -5.47 25.14 -2.86
CA VAL A 63 -5.18 24.16 -1.82
C VAL A 63 -3.67 23.93 -1.80
N PRO A 64 -2.99 24.02 -0.64
CA PRO A 64 -1.55 23.75 -0.54
C PRO A 64 -1.19 22.41 -1.18
N ARG A 65 -0.01 22.36 -1.84
CA ARG A 65 0.46 21.14 -2.48
C ARG A 65 0.38 19.93 -1.54
N ALA A 66 0.86 20.07 -0.30
CA ALA A 66 0.85 18.98 0.68
C ALA A 66 -0.58 18.43 0.93
N GLU A 67 -1.57 19.31 1.05
CA GLU A 67 -2.97 18.91 1.22
C GLU A 67 -3.53 18.26 -0.05
N LYS A 68 -3.15 18.76 -1.25
CA LYS A 68 -3.54 18.13 -2.52
C LYS A 68 -2.95 16.72 -2.64
N MET A 69 -1.67 16.56 -2.29
CA MET A 69 -0.99 15.26 -2.34
C MET A 69 -1.60 14.27 -1.34
N GLU A 70 -1.95 14.73 -0.13
CA GLU A 70 -2.64 13.91 0.85
C GLU A 70 -4.03 13.47 0.37
N ARG A 71 -4.81 14.38 -0.22
CA ARG A 71 -6.12 14.04 -0.81
C ARG A 71 -5.99 13.03 -1.95
N ILE A 72 -4.96 13.14 -2.81
CA ILE A 72 -4.70 12.18 -3.87
C ILE A 72 -4.36 10.81 -3.27
N ARG A 73 -3.51 10.78 -2.24
CA ARG A 73 -3.14 9.54 -1.55
C ARG A 73 -4.37 8.86 -0.96
N ASN A 74 -5.20 9.60 -0.20
CA ASN A 74 -6.42 9.08 0.38
C ASN A 74 -7.38 8.56 -0.69
N MET A 75 -7.57 9.30 -1.78
CA MET A 75 -8.39 8.85 -2.91
C MET A 75 -7.91 7.51 -3.49
N ILE A 76 -6.59 7.33 -3.70
CA ILE A 76 -6.02 6.08 -4.22
C ILE A 76 -6.27 4.91 -3.24
N TRP A 77 -6.24 5.17 -1.93
CA TRP A 77 -6.40 4.14 -0.90
C TRP A 77 -7.87 3.81 -0.59
N ASP A 78 -8.75 4.79 -0.65
CA ASP A 78 -10.14 4.67 -0.18
C ASP A 78 -11.14 4.38 -1.31
N GLU A 79 -10.85 4.81 -2.55
CA GLU A 79 -11.76 4.61 -3.68
C GLU A 79 -11.44 3.32 -4.44
N ARG A 80 -12.39 2.40 -4.51
CA ARG A 80 -12.25 1.18 -5.33
C ARG A 80 -12.07 1.49 -6.81
N ARG A 81 -12.79 2.49 -7.32
CA ARG A 81 -12.76 2.92 -8.73
C ARG A 81 -12.76 4.43 -8.82
N ILE A 82 -11.65 4.99 -9.23
CA ILE A 82 -11.53 6.43 -9.48
C ILE A 82 -12.23 6.77 -10.79
N HIS A 83 -13.13 7.78 -10.73
CA HIS A 83 -13.82 8.23 -11.93
C HIS A 83 -12.84 8.72 -13.00
N PRO A 84 -13.03 8.38 -14.32
CA PRO A 84 -12.08 8.72 -15.38
C PRO A 84 -11.66 10.19 -15.44
N GLU A 85 -12.61 11.12 -15.31
CA GLU A 85 -12.30 12.56 -15.31
C GLU A 85 -11.44 12.98 -14.10
N THR A 86 -11.66 12.35 -12.94
CA THR A 86 -10.84 12.58 -11.73
C THR A 86 -9.44 12.02 -11.91
N PHE A 87 -9.33 10.82 -12.49
CA PHE A 87 -8.07 10.21 -12.86
C PHE A 87 -7.26 11.12 -13.79
N ASP A 88 -7.84 11.52 -14.93
CA ASP A 88 -7.16 12.34 -15.93
C ASP A 88 -6.73 13.71 -15.37
N ARG A 89 -7.57 14.34 -14.56
CA ARG A 89 -7.25 15.60 -13.88
C ARG A 89 -6.09 15.44 -12.87
N THR A 90 -6.08 14.31 -12.16
CA THR A 90 -5.02 14.02 -11.18
C THR A 90 -3.70 13.75 -11.89
N VAL A 91 -3.71 12.98 -12.99
CA VAL A 91 -2.52 12.78 -13.84
C VAL A 91 -1.99 14.11 -14.33
N ALA A 92 -2.85 14.96 -14.90
CA ALA A 92 -2.43 16.28 -15.44
C ALA A 92 -1.81 17.18 -14.35
N TYR A 93 -2.34 17.14 -13.10
CA TYR A 93 -1.78 17.87 -11.98
C TYR A 93 -0.37 17.36 -11.59
N LEU A 94 -0.20 16.05 -11.46
CA LEU A 94 1.09 15.44 -11.10
C LEU A 94 2.14 15.61 -12.21
N GLU A 95 1.75 15.48 -13.47
CA GLU A 95 2.63 15.77 -14.61
C GLU A 95 3.01 17.25 -14.68
N GLY A 96 2.13 18.16 -14.24
CA GLY A 96 2.42 19.58 -14.07
C GLY A 96 3.58 19.81 -13.13
N ILE A 97 3.60 19.12 -11.98
CA ILE A 97 4.72 19.17 -11.03
C ILE A 97 6.02 18.66 -11.68
N LEU A 98 5.95 17.56 -12.43
CA LEU A 98 7.12 16.98 -13.09
C LEU A 98 7.68 17.82 -14.25
N LYS A 99 6.89 18.74 -14.81
CA LYS A 99 7.41 19.73 -15.78
C LYS A 99 8.33 20.75 -15.12
N GLU A 100 8.07 21.08 -13.86
CA GLU A 100 8.88 22.00 -13.07
C GLU A 100 10.06 21.29 -12.41
N ASP A 101 9.83 20.12 -11.81
CA ASP A 101 10.85 19.23 -11.25
C ASP A 101 10.68 17.77 -11.74
N PRO A 102 11.40 17.39 -12.82
CA PRO A 102 11.32 16.02 -13.35
C PRO A 102 11.79 14.91 -12.40
N LYS A 103 12.37 15.24 -11.26
CA LYS A 103 12.87 14.30 -10.26
C LYS A 103 12.04 14.31 -8.97
N ASP A 104 10.90 14.99 -8.97
CA ASP A 104 10.01 15.00 -7.82
C ASP A 104 9.54 13.57 -7.49
N ALA A 105 10.17 12.97 -6.48
CA ALA A 105 9.94 11.57 -6.12
C ALA A 105 8.51 11.32 -5.62
N GLU A 106 7.89 12.31 -4.96
CA GLU A 106 6.51 12.19 -4.46
C GLU A 106 5.51 12.14 -5.62
N ALA A 107 5.62 13.05 -6.60
CA ALA A 107 4.76 13.05 -7.78
C ALA A 107 4.95 11.80 -8.64
N LEU A 108 6.21 11.33 -8.81
CA LEU A 108 6.51 10.08 -9.52
C LEU A 108 5.90 8.87 -8.81
N THR A 109 6.00 8.80 -7.49
CA THR A 109 5.39 7.71 -6.70
C THR A 109 3.88 7.72 -6.84
N MET A 110 3.23 8.88 -6.69
CA MET A 110 1.77 8.97 -6.82
C MET A 110 1.26 8.64 -8.21
N LEU A 111 1.98 9.00 -9.27
CA LEU A 111 1.63 8.55 -10.62
C LEU A 111 1.71 7.04 -10.76
N ALA A 112 2.77 6.42 -10.22
CA ALA A 112 2.90 4.96 -10.24
C ALA A 112 1.75 4.28 -9.48
N GLU A 113 1.43 4.75 -8.27
CA GLU A 113 0.31 4.24 -7.47
C GLU A 113 -1.05 4.42 -8.18
N LEU A 114 -1.29 5.61 -8.76
CA LEU A 114 -2.53 5.92 -9.48
C LEU A 114 -2.74 5.00 -10.70
N TYR A 115 -1.68 4.76 -11.50
CA TYR A 115 -1.74 3.84 -12.63
C TYR A 115 -1.90 2.38 -12.19
N ASN A 116 -1.26 1.97 -11.09
CA ASN A 116 -1.46 0.63 -10.52
C ASN A 116 -2.90 0.44 -10.02
N HIS A 117 -3.47 1.43 -9.37
CA HIS A 117 -4.87 1.41 -8.93
C HIS A 117 -5.83 1.21 -10.12
N ARG A 118 -5.61 1.94 -11.23
CA ARG A 118 -6.40 1.79 -12.45
C ARG A 118 -6.23 0.41 -13.08
N ALA A 119 -4.98 -0.10 -13.15
CA ALA A 119 -4.71 -1.44 -13.69
C ALA A 119 -5.44 -2.52 -12.89
N HIS A 120 -5.44 -2.42 -11.56
CA HIS A 120 -6.17 -3.35 -10.69
C HIS A 120 -7.68 -3.32 -10.94
N SER A 121 -8.27 -2.13 -11.06
CA SER A 121 -9.69 -1.96 -11.40
C SER A 121 -10.03 -2.52 -12.80
N ASP A 122 -9.11 -2.40 -13.77
CA ASP A 122 -9.28 -2.95 -15.10
C ASP A 122 -9.18 -4.49 -15.10
N HIS A 123 -8.31 -5.09 -14.25
CA HIS A 123 -8.25 -6.55 -14.04
C HIS A 123 -9.56 -7.11 -13.46
N GLU A 124 -10.20 -6.43 -12.51
CA GLU A 124 -11.52 -6.85 -11.99
C GLU A 124 -12.58 -6.89 -13.11
N ASN A 125 -12.58 -5.89 -13.99
CA ASN A 125 -13.47 -5.89 -15.14
C ASN A 125 -13.16 -7.04 -16.12
N ALA A 126 -11.88 -7.32 -16.37
CA ALA A 126 -11.45 -8.42 -17.22
C ALA A 126 -11.91 -9.77 -16.64
N SER A 127 -11.73 -10.01 -15.35
CA SER A 127 -12.23 -11.21 -14.64
C SER A 127 -13.73 -11.35 -14.79
N TYR A 128 -14.49 -10.30 -14.49
CA TYR A 128 -15.95 -10.29 -14.58
C TYR A 128 -16.48 -10.65 -15.97
N TYR A 129 -15.90 -10.06 -17.03
CA TYR A 129 -16.34 -10.37 -18.40
C TYR A 129 -15.87 -11.74 -18.86
N ALA A 130 -14.69 -12.19 -18.42
CA ALA A 130 -14.18 -13.53 -18.74
C ALA A 130 -15.06 -14.62 -18.13
N GLU A 131 -15.46 -14.51 -16.85
CA GLU A 131 -16.39 -15.42 -16.20
C GLU A 131 -17.71 -15.53 -16.96
N ARG A 132 -18.31 -14.40 -17.34
CA ARG A 132 -19.55 -14.35 -18.08
C ARG A 132 -19.43 -14.96 -19.49
N ALA A 133 -18.28 -14.79 -20.13
CA ALA A 133 -18.02 -15.41 -21.43
C ALA A 133 -17.97 -16.94 -21.31
N LEU A 134 -17.28 -17.46 -20.26
CA LEU A 134 -17.20 -18.89 -19.98
C LEU A 134 -18.55 -19.49 -19.61
N GLU A 135 -19.39 -18.75 -18.88
CA GLU A 135 -20.76 -19.19 -18.54
C GLU A 135 -21.67 -19.20 -19.78
N ALA A 136 -21.50 -18.20 -20.69
CA ALA A 136 -22.35 -18.08 -21.88
C ALA A 136 -22.03 -19.14 -22.96
N ASP A 137 -20.75 -19.46 -23.13
CA ASP A 137 -20.30 -20.47 -24.11
C ASP A 137 -19.09 -21.27 -23.58
N PRO A 138 -19.33 -22.28 -22.75
CA PRO A 138 -18.24 -23.07 -22.13
C PRO A 138 -17.39 -23.85 -23.16
N ALA A 139 -17.87 -24.05 -24.37
CA ALA A 139 -17.18 -24.86 -25.38
C ALA A 139 -16.22 -24.01 -26.24
N ASP A 140 -16.61 -22.79 -26.59
CA ASP A 140 -15.87 -21.94 -27.55
C ASP A 140 -15.18 -20.72 -26.89
N ALA A 141 -15.50 -20.38 -25.65
CA ALA A 141 -14.92 -19.23 -24.94
C ALA A 141 -13.50 -19.48 -24.41
N HIS A 142 -12.69 -20.34 -25.06
CA HIS A 142 -11.36 -20.72 -24.54
C HIS A 142 -10.40 -19.53 -24.34
N ASN A 143 -10.51 -18.46 -25.14
CA ASN A 143 -9.72 -17.24 -24.95
C ASN A 143 -10.07 -16.48 -23.66
N ALA A 144 -11.29 -16.67 -23.13
CA ALA A 144 -11.69 -16.06 -21.87
C ALA A 144 -10.93 -16.67 -20.66
N TRP A 145 -10.47 -17.92 -20.78
CA TRP A 145 -9.61 -18.52 -19.75
C TRP A 145 -8.30 -17.76 -19.58
N ALA A 146 -7.63 -17.37 -20.66
CA ALA A 146 -6.41 -16.60 -20.60
C ALA A 146 -6.66 -15.24 -19.90
N ALA A 147 -7.72 -14.53 -20.31
CA ALA A 147 -8.10 -13.25 -19.70
C ALA A 147 -8.45 -13.40 -18.22
N TYR A 148 -9.18 -14.45 -17.84
CA TYR A 148 -9.52 -14.74 -16.44
C TYR A 148 -8.27 -15.01 -15.59
N LEU A 149 -7.39 -15.88 -16.09
CA LEU A 149 -6.17 -16.27 -15.36
C LEU A 149 -5.23 -15.07 -15.20
N GLU A 150 -5.02 -14.27 -16.24
CA GLU A 150 -4.19 -13.06 -16.19
C GLU A 150 -4.75 -12.04 -15.20
N ALA A 151 -6.08 -11.78 -15.26
CA ALA A 151 -6.75 -10.86 -14.35
C ALA A 151 -6.68 -11.27 -12.87
N ASN A 152 -6.54 -12.58 -12.60
CA ASN A 152 -6.45 -13.12 -11.24
C ASN A 152 -5.02 -13.52 -10.85
N ASN A 153 -3.99 -13.06 -11.57
CA ASN A 153 -2.59 -13.40 -11.34
C ASN A 153 -2.33 -14.92 -11.26
N ALA A 154 -3.09 -15.69 -12.01
CA ALA A 154 -2.98 -17.13 -12.04
C ALA A 154 -2.13 -17.61 -13.24
N PRO A 155 -1.45 -18.76 -13.15
CA PRO A 155 -0.65 -19.30 -14.25
C PRO A 155 -1.51 -19.57 -15.49
N CYS A 156 -1.11 -19.03 -16.65
CA CYS A 156 -1.67 -19.35 -17.96
C CYS A 156 -0.65 -20.07 -18.85
N GLY A 157 -1.04 -20.49 -20.06
CA GLY A 157 -0.18 -21.27 -20.96
C GLY A 157 1.13 -20.59 -21.39
N ASP A 158 1.18 -19.26 -21.30
CA ASP A 158 2.33 -18.44 -21.67
C ASP A 158 3.14 -17.98 -20.42
N ASN A 159 3.25 -18.82 -19.41
CA ASN A 159 3.88 -18.51 -18.11
C ASN A 159 5.30 -17.95 -18.20
N TRP A 160 6.04 -18.26 -19.25
CA TRP A 160 7.37 -17.71 -19.49
C TRP A 160 7.37 -16.20 -19.76
N LEU A 161 6.22 -15.60 -20.05
CA LEU A 161 6.04 -14.14 -20.16
C LEU A 161 5.92 -13.46 -18.79
N ASP A 162 5.51 -14.20 -17.77
CA ASP A 162 5.33 -13.69 -16.40
C ASP A 162 6.60 -13.77 -15.54
N ASN A 163 7.74 -14.09 -16.13
CA ASN A 163 8.97 -14.05 -15.38
C ASN A 163 9.34 -12.62 -15.00
N HIS A 164 10.00 -12.46 -13.86
CA HIS A 164 10.40 -11.16 -13.33
C HIS A 164 11.66 -10.59 -14.01
N PHE A 165 11.95 -11.01 -15.24
CA PHE A 165 13.20 -10.70 -15.94
C PHE A 165 13.45 -9.17 -16.05
N THR A 166 12.45 -8.39 -16.40
CA THR A 166 12.58 -6.94 -16.53
C THR A 166 12.81 -6.28 -15.18
N ALA A 167 12.06 -6.68 -14.15
CA ALA A 167 12.24 -6.20 -12.79
C ALA A 167 13.63 -6.58 -12.25
N ILE A 168 14.03 -7.86 -12.36
CA ILE A 168 15.34 -8.37 -11.94
C ILE A 168 16.48 -7.59 -12.62
N ARG A 169 16.39 -7.34 -13.92
CA ARG A 169 17.40 -6.58 -14.65
C ARG A 169 17.55 -5.15 -14.12
N PHE A 170 16.43 -4.46 -13.89
CA PHE A 170 16.44 -3.11 -13.35
C PHE A 170 17.00 -3.09 -11.92
N ILE A 171 16.47 -3.96 -11.04
CA ILE A 171 16.87 -3.97 -9.62
C ILE A 171 18.35 -4.37 -9.48
N ARG A 172 18.85 -5.31 -10.29
CA ARG A 172 20.26 -5.70 -10.31
C ARG A 172 21.15 -4.51 -10.63
N ALA A 173 20.85 -3.77 -11.71
CA ALA A 173 21.60 -2.58 -12.08
C ALA A 173 21.52 -1.49 -10.99
N PHE A 174 20.42 -1.42 -10.26
CA PHE A 174 20.28 -0.54 -9.10
C PHE A 174 21.16 -0.99 -7.93
N VAL A 175 21.17 -2.26 -7.59
CA VAL A 175 22.01 -2.84 -6.52
C VAL A 175 23.50 -2.69 -6.84
N GLU A 176 23.93 -2.88 -8.10
CA GLU A 176 25.30 -2.65 -8.50
C GLU A 176 25.77 -1.21 -8.23
N LYS A 177 24.89 -0.22 -8.45
CA LYS A 177 25.18 1.19 -8.16
C LYS A 177 25.05 1.55 -6.69
N ASN A 178 24.27 0.79 -5.93
CA ASN A 178 23.94 1.04 -4.53
C ASN A 178 24.12 -0.24 -3.69
N PRO A 179 25.36 -0.76 -3.56
CA PRO A 179 25.62 -2.07 -2.98
C PRO A 179 25.23 -2.18 -1.48
N ASP A 180 25.10 -1.07 -0.79
CA ASP A 180 24.70 -1.03 0.62
C ASP A 180 23.19 -0.87 0.82
N ASN A 181 22.41 -0.72 -0.27
CA ASN A 181 20.97 -0.60 -0.17
C ASN A 181 20.33 -1.96 0.19
N ARG A 182 20.01 -2.11 1.48
CA ARG A 182 19.41 -3.32 2.06
C ARG A 182 18.09 -3.69 1.37
N TYR A 183 17.23 -2.69 1.16
CA TYR A 183 15.89 -2.91 0.61
C TYR A 183 15.96 -3.41 -0.84
N ALA A 184 16.81 -2.81 -1.67
CA ALA A 184 16.99 -3.25 -3.04
C ALA A 184 17.51 -4.70 -3.14
N LYS A 185 18.39 -5.12 -2.21
CA LYS A 185 18.85 -6.53 -2.16
C LYS A 185 17.72 -7.48 -1.77
N ILE A 186 16.84 -7.07 -0.84
CA ILE A 186 15.65 -7.83 -0.46
C ILE A 186 14.75 -8.04 -1.68
N ILE A 187 14.37 -6.96 -2.36
CA ILE A 187 13.51 -7.03 -3.56
C ILE A 187 14.15 -7.88 -4.67
N LEU A 188 15.47 -7.77 -4.86
CA LEU A 188 16.17 -8.60 -5.84
C LEU A 188 16.13 -10.10 -5.48
N ALA A 189 16.43 -10.44 -4.21
CA ALA A 189 16.37 -11.82 -3.74
C ALA A 189 14.96 -12.41 -3.88
N GLU A 190 13.93 -11.63 -3.53
CA GLU A 190 12.53 -12.02 -3.62
C GLU A 190 12.12 -12.37 -5.06
N ASN A 191 12.43 -11.50 -6.01
CA ASN A 191 12.12 -11.74 -7.43
C ASN A 191 12.93 -12.93 -8.01
N LEU A 192 14.19 -13.11 -7.59
CA LEU A 192 15.00 -14.26 -8.00
C LEU A 192 14.44 -15.59 -7.45
N LEU A 193 13.97 -15.58 -6.19
CA LEU A 193 13.34 -16.75 -5.58
C LEU A 193 11.99 -17.08 -6.25
N ALA A 194 11.21 -16.08 -6.59
CA ALA A 194 9.95 -16.25 -7.30
C ALA A 194 10.16 -16.86 -8.71
N ASP A 195 11.22 -16.46 -9.41
CA ASP A 195 11.62 -17.02 -10.71
C ASP A 195 12.38 -18.35 -10.60
N HIS A 196 12.49 -18.93 -9.41
CA HIS A 196 13.30 -20.13 -9.15
C HIS A 196 14.79 -20.04 -9.59
N ARG A 197 15.34 -18.83 -9.64
CA ARG A 197 16.76 -18.57 -9.93
C ARG A 197 17.59 -18.69 -8.66
N LEU A 198 17.59 -19.91 -8.08
CA LEU A 198 18.01 -20.16 -6.70
C LEU A 198 19.50 -19.87 -6.46
N ASP A 199 20.38 -20.14 -7.43
CA ASP A 199 21.82 -19.90 -7.27
C ASP A 199 22.14 -18.39 -7.30
N GLU A 200 21.41 -17.63 -8.12
CA GLU A 200 21.55 -16.18 -8.15
C GLU A 200 20.96 -15.54 -6.88
N ALA A 201 19.83 -16.07 -6.39
CA ALA A 201 19.25 -15.65 -5.11
C ALA A 201 20.22 -15.90 -3.95
N GLU A 202 20.88 -17.07 -3.92
CA GLU A 202 21.89 -17.38 -2.91
C GLU A 202 23.03 -16.37 -2.89
N ALA A 203 23.54 -16.00 -4.07
CA ALA A 203 24.61 -15.02 -4.18
C ALA A 203 24.19 -13.64 -3.63
N VAL A 204 22.96 -13.20 -3.93
CA VAL A 204 22.42 -11.94 -3.42
C VAL A 204 22.20 -12.01 -1.91
N ILE A 205 21.57 -13.06 -1.41
CA ILE A 205 21.32 -13.29 0.02
C ILE A 205 22.66 -13.32 0.78
N GLY A 206 23.65 -14.05 0.25
CA GLY A 206 25.00 -14.13 0.84
C GLY A 206 25.72 -12.79 0.95
N SER A 207 25.33 -11.80 0.13
CA SER A 207 25.84 -10.42 0.18
C SER A 207 25.13 -9.53 1.17
N MET A 208 24.02 -9.98 1.78
CA MET A 208 23.26 -9.22 2.78
C MET A 208 23.97 -9.19 4.12
N LYS A 209 23.65 -8.18 4.93
CA LYS A 209 23.98 -8.20 6.35
C LYS A 209 23.23 -9.36 7.00
N LYS A 210 23.92 -10.11 7.88
CA LYS A 210 23.30 -11.19 8.66
C LYS A 210 22.34 -10.62 9.71
N ASP A 211 21.13 -10.30 9.27
CA ASP A 211 20.03 -9.80 10.09
C ASP A 211 18.77 -10.68 9.88
N ASP A 212 17.63 -10.20 10.37
CA ASP A 212 16.34 -10.87 10.25
C ASP A 212 15.99 -11.26 8.79
N ALA A 213 16.19 -10.33 7.84
CA ALA A 213 15.92 -10.59 6.42
C ALA A 213 16.86 -11.65 5.84
N TYR A 214 18.15 -11.59 6.17
CA TYR A 214 19.10 -12.63 5.72
C TYR A 214 18.62 -14.03 6.11
N PHE A 215 18.22 -14.24 7.36
CA PHE A 215 17.76 -15.56 7.81
C PHE A 215 16.41 -15.93 7.18
N GLY A 216 15.48 -15.00 7.05
CA GLY A 216 14.17 -15.20 6.42
C GLY A 216 14.31 -15.65 4.94
N TYR A 217 15.12 -14.94 4.15
CA TYR A 217 15.35 -15.31 2.74
C TYR A 217 16.23 -16.54 2.57
N SER A 218 17.17 -16.79 3.48
CA SER A 218 17.93 -18.07 3.51
C SER A 218 16.99 -19.24 3.79
N ALA A 219 16.01 -19.07 4.68
CA ALA A 219 15.01 -20.08 4.95
C ALA A 219 14.10 -20.34 3.74
N LYS A 220 13.63 -19.30 3.06
CA LYS A 220 12.84 -19.40 1.83
C LYS A 220 13.62 -20.11 0.72
N LEU A 221 14.93 -19.82 0.57
CA LEU A 221 15.83 -20.51 -0.36
C LEU A 221 15.95 -22.01 -0.03
N ALA A 222 16.18 -22.35 1.24
CA ALA A 222 16.26 -23.74 1.69
C ALA A 222 14.94 -24.48 1.42
N PHE A 223 13.79 -23.85 1.71
CA PHE A 223 12.47 -24.40 1.41
C PHE A 223 12.28 -24.71 -0.07
N LEU A 224 12.62 -23.75 -0.96
CA LEU A 224 12.52 -23.91 -2.42
C LEU A 224 13.48 -24.97 -2.97
N ARG A 225 14.61 -25.22 -2.29
CA ARG A 225 15.53 -26.33 -2.58
C ARG A 225 15.05 -27.69 -2.02
N GLY A 226 13.94 -27.70 -1.30
CA GLY A 226 13.34 -28.91 -0.72
C GLY A 226 13.84 -29.26 0.68
N ASP A 227 14.77 -28.47 1.25
CA ASP A 227 15.26 -28.67 2.61
C ASP A 227 14.34 -28.01 3.64
N ARG A 228 13.23 -28.69 3.94
CA ARG A 228 12.19 -28.19 4.85
C ARG A 228 12.67 -28.07 6.30
N GLU A 229 13.59 -28.93 6.71
CA GLU A 229 14.12 -28.93 8.08
C GLU A 229 15.03 -27.73 8.31
N GLU A 230 15.98 -27.47 7.43
CA GLU A 230 16.85 -26.31 7.51
C GLU A 230 16.04 -25.01 7.34
N ALA A 231 15.05 -24.98 6.46
CA ALA A 231 14.16 -23.83 6.31
C ALA A 231 13.46 -23.46 7.63
N LEU A 232 12.81 -24.42 8.28
CA LEU A 232 12.12 -24.19 9.56
C LEU A 232 13.10 -23.74 10.65
N LYS A 233 14.29 -24.35 10.71
CA LYS A 233 15.35 -23.98 11.65
C LYS A 233 15.79 -22.51 11.45
N LEU A 234 15.95 -22.09 10.19
CA LEU A 234 16.36 -20.71 9.87
C LEU A 234 15.25 -19.69 10.19
N TRP A 235 13.97 -19.99 9.91
CA TRP A 235 12.85 -19.12 10.29
C TRP A 235 12.75 -18.97 11.82
N ARG A 236 12.86 -20.08 12.57
CA ARG A 236 12.86 -20.03 14.05
C ARG A 236 14.06 -19.23 14.56
N LYS A 237 15.23 -19.44 13.97
CA LYS A 237 16.42 -18.66 14.32
C LYS A 237 16.24 -17.17 14.11
N ALA A 238 15.63 -16.76 13.00
CA ALA A 238 15.30 -15.34 12.76
C ALA A 238 14.41 -14.77 13.87
N ALA A 239 13.31 -15.46 14.20
CA ALA A 239 12.38 -15.01 15.23
C ALA A 239 12.98 -14.97 16.65
N ASP A 240 13.89 -15.90 16.95
CA ASP A 240 14.55 -16.00 18.28
C ASP A 240 15.68 -14.99 18.42
N GLU A 241 16.50 -14.76 17.40
CA GLU A 241 17.62 -13.81 17.44
C GLU A 241 17.17 -12.35 17.29
N TYR A 242 16.00 -12.13 16.67
CA TYR A 242 15.44 -10.78 16.44
C TYR A 242 14.04 -10.63 17.07
N PRO A 243 13.89 -10.84 18.40
CA PRO A 243 12.58 -10.89 19.06
C PRO A 243 11.81 -9.57 19.05
N ASN A 244 12.45 -8.45 18.70
CA ASN A 244 11.84 -7.13 18.57
C ASN A 244 11.49 -6.76 17.12
N ARG A 245 11.71 -7.68 16.18
CA ARG A 245 11.42 -7.51 14.75
C ARG A 245 10.20 -8.34 14.40
N TRP A 246 9.05 -7.70 14.31
CA TRP A 246 7.81 -8.38 13.97
C TRP A 246 7.89 -9.12 12.60
N GLN A 247 8.68 -8.58 11.65
CA GLN A 247 8.90 -9.20 10.34
C GLN A 247 9.55 -10.59 10.43
N ALA A 248 10.44 -10.78 11.39
CA ALA A 248 11.06 -12.09 11.60
C ALA A 248 10.05 -13.13 12.11
N THR A 249 9.14 -12.69 12.99
CA THR A 249 8.05 -13.53 13.51
C THR A 249 6.99 -13.80 12.44
N ASP A 250 6.69 -12.81 11.61
CA ASP A 250 5.78 -12.92 10.48
C ASP A 250 6.29 -13.93 9.46
N SER A 251 7.55 -13.81 9.06
CA SER A 251 8.23 -14.77 8.16
C SER A 251 8.24 -16.20 8.71
N LEU A 252 8.31 -16.39 10.03
CA LEU A 252 8.10 -17.70 10.65
C LEU A 252 6.66 -18.19 10.45
N GLY A 253 5.68 -17.31 10.57
CA GLY A 253 4.27 -17.62 10.31
C GLY A 253 4.06 -18.11 8.88
N GLU A 254 4.59 -17.38 7.90
CA GLU A 254 4.58 -17.78 6.48
C GLU A 254 5.26 -19.14 6.25
N GLY A 255 6.42 -19.36 6.87
CA GLY A 255 7.15 -20.62 6.79
C GLY A 255 6.37 -21.79 7.38
N CYS A 256 5.76 -21.61 8.55
CA CYS A 256 4.89 -22.59 9.17
C CYS A 256 3.66 -22.89 8.29
N LEU A 257 3.05 -21.86 7.70
CA LEU A 257 1.93 -22.02 6.77
C LEU A 257 2.35 -22.84 5.55
N ALA A 258 3.46 -22.52 4.92
CA ALA A 258 4.01 -23.26 3.76
C ALA A 258 4.33 -24.74 4.09
N LEU A 259 4.62 -25.04 5.35
CA LEU A 259 4.87 -26.39 5.86
C LEU A 259 3.60 -27.11 6.32
N GLY A 260 2.43 -26.47 6.29
CA GLY A 260 1.16 -27.02 6.80
C GLY A 260 1.05 -27.06 8.32
N MET A 261 1.90 -26.30 9.02
CA MET A 261 1.93 -26.21 10.49
C MET A 261 0.98 -25.10 10.96
N TYR A 262 -0.32 -25.29 10.69
CA TYR A 262 -1.35 -24.25 10.83
C TYR A 262 -1.43 -23.60 12.21
N ARG A 263 -1.31 -24.41 13.30
CA ARG A 263 -1.38 -23.87 14.66
C ARG A 263 -0.23 -22.93 14.95
N GLU A 264 1.00 -23.34 14.62
CA GLU A 264 2.20 -22.53 14.79
C GLU A 264 2.18 -21.29 13.90
N ALA A 265 1.61 -21.37 12.70
CA ALA A 265 1.40 -20.24 11.81
C ALA A 265 0.47 -19.19 12.44
N LEU A 266 -0.70 -19.62 12.98
CA LEU A 266 -1.63 -18.74 13.68
C LEU A 266 -1.00 -18.05 14.88
N ASP A 267 -0.20 -18.77 15.69
CA ASP A 267 0.49 -18.22 16.86
C ASP A 267 1.55 -17.20 16.45
N ALA A 268 2.30 -17.50 15.38
CA ALA A 268 3.34 -16.60 14.86
C ALA A 268 2.74 -15.31 14.28
N PHE A 269 1.69 -15.38 13.47
CA PHE A 269 1.01 -14.20 12.95
C PHE A 269 0.36 -13.36 14.05
N GLU A 270 -0.25 -13.99 15.08
CA GLU A 270 -0.78 -13.27 16.24
C GLU A 270 0.31 -12.48 16.96
N LYS A 271 1.44 -13.14 17.22
CA LYS A 271 2.58 -12.52 17.87
C LYS A 271 3.13 -11.38 17.00
N SER A 272 3.30 -11.60 15.70
CA SER A 272 3.75 -10.58 14.74
C SER A 272 2.86 -9.33 14.78
N PHE A 273 1.53 -9.51 14.70
CA PHE A 273 0.58 -8.40 14.74
C PHE A 273 0.64 -7.62 16.04
N THR A 274 0.72 -8.31 17.19
CA THR A 274 0.77 -7.67 18.51
C THR A 274 2.08 -6.93 18.79
N MET A 275 3.17 -7.28 18.11
CA MET A 275 4.46 -6.59 18.22
C MET A 275 4.52 -5.27 17.47
N GLN A 276 3.61 -5.02 16.55
CA GLN A 276 3.62 -3.80 15.74
C GLN A 276 3.11 -2.60 16.53
N SER A 277 3.74 -1.45 16.33
CA SER A 277 3.18 -0.15 16.72
C SER A 277 2.26 0.38 15.62
N ALA A 278 1.24 1.16 15.99
CA ALA A 278 0.37 1.83 15.00
C ALA A 278 1.18 2.81 14.11
N PRO A 279 0.85 2.88 12.81
CA PRO A 279 -0.14 2.09 12.10
C PRO A 279 0.36 0.67 11.81
N ARG A 280 -0.47 -0.35 12.13
CA ARG A 280 -0.12 -1.77 11.98
C ARG A 280 -0.49 -2.31 10.60
N TYR A 281 0.34 -3.17 10.05
CA TYR A 281 0.02 -3.92 8.84
C TYR A 281 -0.93 -5.06 9.16
N THR A 282 -1.95 -5.25 8.34
CA THR A 282 -3.01 -6.24 8.56
C THR A 282 -2.76 -7.58 7.85
N ASP A 283 -1.65 -7.70 7.09
CA ASP A 283 -1.34 -8.90 6.28
C ASP A 283 -1.35 -10.19 7.11
N GLY A 284 -0.77 -10.15 8.33
CA GLY A 284 -0.80 -11.28 9.26
C GLY A 284 -2.22 -11.68 9.69
N LEU A 285 -3.15 -10.73 9.82
CA LEU A 285 -4.56 -11.04 10.11
C LEU A 285 -5.28 -11.62 8.90
N PHE A 286 -4.98 -11.16 7.69
CA PHE A 286 -5.47 -11.77 6.44
C PHE A 286 -5.00 -13.21 6.32
N ALA A 287 -3.70 -13.48 6.51
CA ALA A 287 -3.16 -14.82 6.49
C ALA A 287 -3.82 -15.72 7.54
N ARG A 288 -4.04 -15.22 8.76
CA ARG A 288 -4.77 -15.95 9.81
C ARG A 288 -6.20 -16.30 9.41
N ALA A 289 -6.93 -15.33 8.85
CA ALA A 289 -8.29 -15.58 8.39
C ALA A 289 -8.34 -16.69 7.34
N GLN A 290 -7.40 -16.71 6.38
CA GLN A 290 -7.28 -17.79 5.41
C GLN A 290 -6.94 -19.13 6.06
N VAL A 291 -6.02 -19.17 7.02
CA VAL A 291 -5.68 -20.41 7.76
C VAL A 291 -6.90 -20.93 8.53
N HIS A 292 -7.65 -20.06 9.21
CA HIS A 292 -8.88 -20.44 9.90
C HIS A 292 -9.92 -21.01 8.94
N GLU A 293 -10.08 -20.46 7.75
CA GLU A 293 -10.95 -21.03 6.72
C GLU A 293 -10.48 -22.40 6.25
N GLU A 294 -9.17 -22.58 5.98
CA GLU A 294 -8.58 -23.83 5.52
C GLU A 294 -8.81 -24.98 6.53
N ILE A 295 -8.70 -24.68 7.82
CA ILE A 295 -8.98 -25.68 8.88
C ILE A 295 -10.46 -25.77 9.27
N GLY A 296 -11.33 -24.98 8.63
CA GLY A 296 -12.78 -24.97 8.83
C GLY A 296 -13.26 -24.24 10.06
N ASP A 297 -12.43 -23.44 10.71
CA ASP A 297 -12.78 -22.54 11.81
C ASP A 297 -13.26 -21.19 11.27
N PHE A 298 -14.50 -21.17 10.78
CA PHE A 298 -15.10 -19.98 10.19
C PHE A 298 -15.36 -18.87 11.20
N GLU A 299 -15.56 -19.21 12.47
CA GLU A 299 -15.70 -18.25 13.56
C GLU A 299 -14.37 -17.49 13.80
N GLY A 300 -13.24 -18.18 13.80
CA GLY A 300 -11.91 -17.60 13.88
C GLY A 300 -11.63 -16.67 12.70
N ALA A 301 -11.96 -17.09 11.49
CA ALA A 301 -11.81 -16.27 10.29
C ALA A 301 -12.63 -14.97 10.38
N ILE A 302 -13.90 -15.05 10.85
CA ILE A 302 -14.75 -13.86 11.05
C ILE A 302 -14.13 -12.91 12.08
N GLU A 303 -13.54 -13.43 13.14
CA GLU A 303 -12.94 -12.58 14.18
C GLU A 303 -11.72 -11.83 13.64
N ASP A 304 -10.85 -12.50 12.88
CA ASP A 304 -9.70 -11.84 12.28
C ASP A 304 -10.12 -10.79 11.24
N ARG A 305 -11.16 -11.02 10.43
CA ARG A 305 -11.74 -10.02 9.52
C ARG A 305 -12.28 -8.78 10.26
N LYS A 306 -12.92 -8.95 11.41
CA LYS A 306 -13.35 -7.82 12.26
C LYS A 306 -12.17 -7.05 12.83
N ARG A 307 -11.11 -7.74 13.22
CA ARG A 307 -9.87 -7.10 13.71
C ARG A 307 -9.19 -6.28 12.63
N ILE A 308 -9.23 -6.74 11.36
CA ILE A 308 -8.75 -5.95 10.22
C ILE A 308 -9.55 -4.64 10.12
N ILE A 309 -10.89 -4.71 10.13
CA ILE A 309 -11.75 -3.51 10.07
C ILE A 309 -11.45 -2.56 11.24
N GLU A 310 -11.30 -3.08 12.46
CA GLU A 310 -10.97 -2.25 13.61
C GLU A 310 -9.57 -1.62 13.50
N CYS A 311 -8.58 -2.35 12.97
CA CYS A 311 -7.25 -1.80 12.70
C CYS A 311 -7.31 -0.69 11.65
N LEU A 312 -8.04 -0.88 10.55
CA LEU A 312 -8.25 0.16 9.54
C LEU A 312 -8.84 1.42 10.14
N LYS A 313 -9.84 1.28 11.01
CA LYS A 313 -10.47 2.40 11.70
C LYS A 313 -9.55 3.10 12.70
N THR A 314 -8.83 2.35 13.52
CA THR A 314 -8.05 2.91 14.64
C THR A 314 -6.68 3.43 14.22
N ASP A 315 -6.04 2.78 13.26
CA ASP A 315 -4.67 3.04 12.86
C ASP A 315 -4.59 3.92 11.60
N TYR A 316 -5.62 3.86 10.73
CA TYR A 316 -5.63 4.53 9.42
C TYR A 316 -6.79 5.53 9.25
N ASP A 317 -7.67 5.67 10.27
CA ASP A 317 -8.88 6.50 10.22
C ASP A 317 -9.81 6.15 9.03
N THR A 318 -9.77 4.87 8.60
CA THR A 318 -10.53 4.35 7.46
C THR A 318 -11.77 3.62 7.98
N THR A 319 -12.96 4.19 7.76
CA THR A 319 -14.25 3.68 8.27
C THR A 319 -15.16 3.12 7.18
N ASP A 320 -14.84 3.37 5.92
CA ASP A 320 -15.59 2.95 4.72
C ASP A 320 -14.62 2.70 3.55
N GLY A 321 -15.17 2.40 2.38
CA GLY A 321 -14.38 2.08 1.19
C GLY A 321 -14.08 0.59 1.06
N GLU A 322 -13.41 0.21 -0.05
CA GLU A 322 -13.25 -1.18 -0.47
C GLU A 322 -12.51 -2.03 0.56
N SER A 323 -11.50 -1.48 1.23
CA SER A 323 -10.76 -2.20 2.26
C SER A 323 -11.63 -2.65 3.44
N VAL A 324 -12.68 -1.90 3.76
CA VAL A 324 -13.68 -2.25 4.77
C VAL A 324 -14.76 -3.16 4.18
N ASP A 325 -15.27 -2.80 3.00
CA ASP A 325 -16.40 -3.48 2.34
C ASP A 325 -16.05 -4.93 1.95
N GLU A 326 -14.83 -5.19 1.49
CA GLU A 326 -14.34 -6.54 1.23
C GLU A 326 -14.42 -7.41 2.48
N ASN A 327 -13.89 -6.93 3.60
CA ASN A 327 -13.93 -7.67 4.86
C ASN A 327 -15.37 -7.91 5.36
N LEU A 328 -16.28 -6.94 5.16
CA LEU A 328 -17.69 -7.11 5.49
C LEU A 328 -18.37 -8.16 4.60
N ARG A 329 -18.10 -8.18 3.28
CA ARG A 329 -18.62 -9.22 2.38
C ARG A 329 -18.13 -10.62 2.77
N GLU A 330 -16.84 -10.74 3.09
CA GLU A 330 -16.26 -12.02 3.54
C GLU A 330 -16.87 -12.51 4.85
N ILE A 331 -17.11 -11.62 5.80
CA ILE A 331 -17.82 -11.96 7.05
C ILE A 331 -19.23 -12.52 6.74
N GLU A 332 -19.99 -11.91 5.83
CA GLU A 332 -21.32 -12.39 5.45
C GLU A 332 -21.26 -13.72 4.68
N ARG A 333 -20.26 -13.91 3.82
CA ARG A 333 -19.99 -15.20 3.15
C ARG A 333 -19.74 -16.31 4.17
N LEU A 334 -18.87 -16.06 5.15
CA LEU A 334 -18.53 -17.04 6.21
C LEU A 334 -19.74 -17.37 7.11
N LYS A 335 -20.54 -16.38 7.50
CA LYS A 335 -21.80 -16.61 8.23
C LYS A 335 -22.76 -17.51 7.46
N THR A 336 -22.85 -17.31 6.15
CA THR A 336 -23.67 -18.16 5.28
C THR A 336 -23.18 -19.61 5.25
N LEU A 337 -21.86 -19.82 5.24
CA LEU A 337 -21.25 -21.16 5.28
C LEU A 337 -21.53 -21.85 6.64
N ILE A 338 -21.42 -21.13 7.75
CA ILE A 338 -21.77 -21.64 9.09
C ILE A 338 -23.24 -22.05 9.13
N ALA A 339 -24.15 -21.23 8.60
CA ALA A 339 -25.58 -21.55 8.59
C ALA A 339 -25.93 -22.81 7.76
N LYS A 340 -25.17 -23.07 6.68
CA LYS A 340 -25.34 -24.26 5.84
C LYS A 340 -24.79 -25.55 6.47
N ARG A 341 -23.92 -25.46 7.48
CA ARG A 341 -23.35 -26.62 8.21
C ARG A 341 -24.23 -27.09 9.35
N LYS A 342 -25.18 -26.26 9.81
CA LYS A 342 -26.21 -26.59 10.83
C LYS A 342 -27.43 -27.19 10.19
#